data_d8c2a396b68bb15389edeb9b3e8ba9bd
#
_entry.id   d8c2a396b68bb15389edeb9b3e8ba9bd
#
_cell.length_a   1.000
_cell.length_b   1.000
_cell.length_c   1.000
_cell.angle_alpha   90.00
_cell.angle_beta   90.00
_cell.angle_gamma   90.00
#
_symmetry.space_group_name_H-M   'P 1'
#
loop_
_entity.id
_entity.type
_entity.pdbx_description
1 polymer ?
#
loop_
_entity_poly.entity_id
_entity_poly.type
_entity_poly.pdbx_seq_one_letter_code
_entity_poly.pdbx_strand_id
1 'polypeptide(L)'
;GSLALELIRKSDLQVVVVEQDAARVQQIRATLDEAGVYGVRASVLEGSLDERFLGSMLFNLIVSERHLLEGQLPPARGAETLRHLVPGGGTVVLGPAGELGEVQRWLGRAGSRLVRSDNGEARWLVYARPQLAGAGEWTHQYGNAQNTSCSGDDIVKGEMGVKWWGEPGPRPMPD
;
A
#
# COMPACT_ATOMS: atom_id res chain seq x y z
N GLY A 1 -13.51 -11.36 1.02
CA GLY A 1 -12.35 -12.21 0.68
C GLY A 1 -12.32 -12.68 -0.76
N SER A 2 -13.39 -12.52 -1.53
CA SER A 2 -13.41 -12.99 -2.92
C SER A 2 -12.44 -12.20 -3.81
N LEU A 3 -12.34 -10.90 -3.63
CA LEU A 3 -11.39 -10.06 -4.38
C LEU A 3 -9.94 -10.46 -4.10
N ALA A 4 -9.59 -10.71 -2.84
CA ALA A 4 -8.25 -11.15 -2.46
C ALA A 4 -7.86 -12.46 -3.16
N LEU A 5 -8.77 -13.44 -3.16
CA LEU A 5 -8.55 -14.73 -3.81
C LEU A 5 -8.40 -14.59 -5.34
N GLU A 6 -9.22 -13.76 -5.98
CA GLU A 6 -9.12 -13.51 -7.42
C GLU A 6 -7.84 -12.77 -7.80
N LEU A 7 -7.39 -11.81 -6.99
CA LEU A 7 -6.11 -11.15 -7.20
C LEU A 7 -4.94 -12.14 -7.13
N ILE A 8 -4.95 -13.04 -6.14
CA ILE A 8 -3.91 -14.07 -5.98
C ILE A 8 -3.90 -15.05 -7.15
N ARG A 9 -5.08 -15.47 -7.64
CA ARG A 9 -5.21 -16.40 -8.76
C ARG A 9 -4.74 -15.81 -10.09
N LYS A 10 -4.89 -14.49 -10.27
CA LYS A 10 -4.63 -13.81 -11.55
C LYS A 10 -3.31 -13.04 -11.58
N SER A 11 -2.54 -13.07 -10.51
CA SER A 11 -1.28 -12.31 -10.40
C SER A 11 -0.32 -12.97 -9.42
N ASP A 12 0.91 -12.45 -9.34
CA ASP A 12 1.93 -12.86 -8.36
C ASP A 12 1.93 -11.99 -7.10
N LEU A 13 0.85 -11.24 -6.84
CA LEU A 13 0.75 -10.35 -5.68
C LEU A 13 0.78 -11.12 -4.36
N GLN A 14 1.48 -10.55 -3.38
CA GLN A 14 1.29 -10.84 -1.97
C GLN A 14 0.16 -9.94 -1.46
N VAL A 15 -0.86 -10.52 -0.86
CA VAL A 15 -2.08 -9.80 -0.50
C VAL A 15 -2.22 -9.70 1.02
N VAL A 16 -2.38 -8.49 1.53
CA VAL A 16 -2.73 -8.24 2.92
C VAL A 16 -4.17 -7.72 2.96
N VAL A 17 -5.04 -8.45 3.60
CA VAL A 17 -6.42 -8.04 3.84
C VAL A 17 -6.49 -7.38 5.21
N VAL A 18 -7.11 -6.19 5.28
CA VAL A 18 -7.40 -5.49 6.53
C VAL A 18 -8.92 -5.41 6.70
N GLU A 19 -9.44 -5.96 7.78
CA GLU A 19 -10.87 -6.01 8.10
C GLU A 19 -11.08 -5.73 9.59
N GLN A 20 -12.09 -4.92 9.92
CA GLN A 20 -12.40 -4.54 11.30
C GLN A 20 -13.31 -5.53 12.02
N ASP A 21 -14.16 -6.22 11.27
CA ASP A 21 -15.13 -7.18 11.81
C ASP A 21 -14.45 -8.53 12.05
N ALA A 22 -14.33 -8.91 13.33
CA ALA A 22 -13.69 -10.15 13.75
C ALA A 22 -14.34 -11.40 13.13
N ALA A 23 -15.66 -11.42 12.93
CA ALA A 23 -16.35 -12.55 12.32
C ALA A 23 -16.00 -12.65 10.83
N ARG A 24 -15.93 -11.53 10.12
CA ARG A 24 -15.48 -11.47 8.72
C ARG A 24 -14.01 -11.88 8.60
N VAL A 25 -13.16 -11.46 9.53
CA VAL A 25 -11.74 -11.87 9.57
C VAL A 25 -11.62 -13.38 9.62
N GLN A 26 -12.35 -14.06 10.49
CA GLN A 26 -12.34 -15.53 10.58
C GLN A 26 -12.85 -16.19 9.30
N GLN A 27 -13.92 -15.66 8.73
CA GLN A 27 -14.49 -16.17 7.49
C GLN A 27 -13.51 -16.03 6.31
N ILE A 28 -12.82 -14.87 6.19
CA ILE A 28 -11.83 -14.63 5.15
C ILE A 28 -10.63 -15.57 5.33
N ARG A 29 -10.15 -15.74 6.57
CA ARG A 29 -9.05 -16.67 6.87
C ARG A 29 -9.40 -18.08 6.46
N ALA A 30 -10.57 -18.58 6.83
CA ALA A 30 -11.03 -19.90 6.44
C ALA A 30 -11.10 -20.09 4.92
N THR A 31 -11.64 -19.10 4.19
CA THR A 31 -11.72 -19.13 2.72
C THR A 31 -10.33 -19.19 2.07
N LEU A 32 -9.38 -18.40 2.57
CA LEU A 32 -8.01 -18.36 2.03
C LEU A 32 -7.20 -19.58 2.41
N ASP A 33 -7.46 -20.16 3.58
CA ASP A 33 -6.84 -21.42 4.06
C ASP A 33 -7.33 -22.61 3.25
N GLU A 34 -8.64 -22.71 3.02
CA GLU A 34 -9.25 -23.72 2.14
C GLU A 34 -8.70 -23.68 0.71
N ALA A 35 -8.37 -22.47 0.23
CA ALA A 35 -7.72 -22.27 -1.06
C ALA A 35 -6.20 -22.52 -1.03
N GLY A 36 -5.61 -22.84 0.12
CA GLY A 36 -4.18 -23.12 0.29
C GLY A 36 -3.26 -21.91 0.13
N VAL A 37 -3.79 -20.67 0.26
CA VAL A 37 -3.01 -19.44 0.05
C VAL A 37 -2.79 -18.62 1.32
N TYR A 38 -3.51 -18.91 2.40
CA TYR A 38 -3.34 -18.23 3.69
C TYR A 38 -1.96 -18.52 4.30
N GLY A 39 -1.27 -17.49 4.79
CA GLY A 39 0.08 -17.58 5.33
C GLY A 39 1.19 -17.75 4.28
N VAL A 40 0.85 -18.01 3.02
CA VAL A 40 1.81 -18.16 1.91
C VAL A 40 1.77 -16.94 0.98
N ARG A 41 0.59 -16.62 0.45
CA ARG A 41 0.34 -15.50 -0.47
C ARG A 41 -0.64 -14.47 0.08
N ALA A 42 -1.35 -14.81 1.14
CA ALA A 42 -2.33 -13.97 1.79
C ALA A 42 -2.13 -13.88 3.29
N SER A 43 -2.33 -12.70 3.86
CA SER A 43 -2.45 -12.45 5.30
C SER A 43 -3.73 -11.69 5.59
N VAL A 44 -4.36 -11.94 6.73
CA VAL A 44 -5.58 -11.23 7.16
C VAL A 44 -5.34 -10.63 8.53
N LEU A 45 -5.41 -9.31 8.60
CA LEU A 45 -5.21 -8.51 9.80
C LEU A 45 -6.55 -7.94 10.26
N GLU A 46 -6.84 -8.09 11.54
CA GLU A 46 -7.97 -7.45 12.18
C GLU A 46 -7.58 -6.03 12.61
N GLY A 47 -8.34 -5.03 12.17
CA GLY A 47 -8.08 -3.64 12.51
C GLY A 47 -8.43 -2.67 11.38
N SER A 48 -8.00 -1.42 11.54
CA SER A 48 -8.20 -0.33 10.58
C SER A 48 -6.87 0.23 10.09
N LEU A 49 -6.84 0.72 8.84
CA LEU A 49 -5.69 1.45 8.31
C LEU A 49 -5.40 2.77 9.05
N ASP A 50 -6.34 3.28 9.84
CA ASP A 50 -6.11 4.43 10.74
C ASP A 50 -5.24 4.06 11.96
N GLU A 51 -5.18 2.79 12.30
CA GLU A 51 -4.37 2.29 13.41
C GLU A 51 -2.90 2.18 12.99
N ARG A 52 -2.00 2.29 13.97
CA ARG A 52 -0.56 2.32 13.69
C ARG A 52 0.12 0.95 13.69
N PHE A 53 -0.63 -0.14 13.54
CA PHE A 53 -0.06 -1.49 13.49
C PHE A 53 0.64 -1.80 12.15
N LEU A 54 0.31 -1.07 11.09
CA LEU A 54 1.01 -1.13 9.81
C LEU A 54 1.95 0.06 9.64
N GLY A 55 3.14 -0.21 9.17
CA GLY A 55 4.11 0.82 8.81
C GLY A 55 3.66 1.67 7.61
N SER A 56 4.35 2.77 7.36
CA SER A 56 4.17 3.59 6.17
C SER A 56 4.92 2.99 4.98
N MET A 57 4.49 3.29 3.75
CA MET A 57 5.22 2.97 2.51
C MET A 57 5.44 1.46 2.30
N LEU A 58 4.41 0.66 2.56
CA LEU A 58 4.48 -0.81 2.46
C LEU A 58 3.89 -1.36 1.15
N PHE A 59 2.88 -0.71 0.59
CA PHE A 59 2.08 -1.30 -0.47
C PHE A 59 2.27 -0.64 -1.82
N ASN A 60 2.39 -1.47 -2.86
CA ASN A 60 2.38 -1.02 -4.25
C ASN A 60 0.96 -0.79 -4.77
N LEU A 61 -0.03 -1.52 -4.24
CA LEU A 61 -1.42 -1.43 -4.65
C LEU A 61 -2.33 -1.48 -3.42
N ILE A 62 -3.31 -0.58 -3.38
CA ILE A 62 -4.42 -0.61 -2.43
C ILE A 62 -5.72 -0.63 -3.22
N VAL A 63 -6.57 -1.59 -2.89
CA VAL A 63 -7.92 -1.74 -3.47
C VAL A 63 -8.94 -1.93 -2.35
N SER A 64 -10.21 -1.64 -2.61
CA SER A 64 -11.28 -1.84 -1.65
C SER A 64 -12.38 -2.73 -2.23
N GLU A 65 -12.53 -3.93 -1.66
CA GLU A 65 -13.63 -4.84 -2.02
C GLU A 65 -14.98 -4.23 -1.64
N ARG A 66 -15.06 -3.55 -0.49
CA ARG A 66 -16.27 -2.83 -0.06
C ARG A 66 -16.67 -1.76 -1.08
N HIS A 67 -15.73 -0.97 -1.56
CA HIS A 67 -16.04 0.04 -2.57
C HIS A 67 -16.45 -0.60 -3.90
N LEU A 68 -15.81 -1.70 -4.28
CA LEU A 68 -16.12 -2.44 -5.49
C LEU A 68 -17.55 -3.01 -5.49
N LEU A 69 -17.98 -3.59 -4.36
CA LEU A 69 -19.25 -4.30 -4.25
C LEU A 69 -20.42 -3.41 -3.80
N GLU A 70 -20.16 -2.47 -2.91
CA GLU A 70 -21.17 -1.68 -2.21
C GLU A 70 -21.12 -0.18 -2.57
N GLY A 71 -20.08 0.26 -3.29
CA GLY A 71 -19.83 1.69 -3.57
C GLY A 71 -19.42 2.50 -2.32
N GLN A 72 -19.20 1.85 -1.18
CA GLN A 72 -18.85 2.51 0.08
C GLN A 72 -17.34 2.71 0.19
N LEU A 73 -16.93 3.93 0.56
CA LEU A 73 -15.53 4.23 0.83
C LEU A 73 -15.00 3.40 2.00
N PRO A 74 -13.68 3.09 2.00
CA PRO A 74 -13.05 2.48 3.16
C PRO A 74 -13.30 3.32 4.43
N PRO A 75 -13.49 2.69 5.60
CA PRO A 75 -13.74 3.42 6.85
C PRO A 75 -12.54 4.26 7.30
N ALA A 76 -11.33 3.86 6.92
CA ALA A 76 -10.11 4.61 7.18
C ALA A 76 -10.09 5.93 6.40
N ARG A 77 -9.47 6.96 6.98
CA ARG A 77 -9.27 8.25 6.29
C ARG A 77 -8.38 8.09 5.08
N GLY A 78 -8.66 8.81 4.00
CA GLY A 78 -7.88 8.76 2.78
C GLY A 78 -6.39 9.07 3.00
N ALA A 79 -6.07 10.08 3.79
CA ALA A 79 -4.69 10.44 4.13
C ALA A 79 -3.92 9.29 4.82
N GLU A 80 -4.58 8.56 5.73
CA GLU A 80 -3.99 7.40 6.39
C GLU A 80 -3.83 6.24 5.41
N THR A 81 -4.80 6.01 4.54
CA THR A 81 -4.69 5.01 3.47
C THR A 81 -3.51 5.32 2.53
N LEU A 82 -3.36 6.57 2.12
CA LEU A 82 -2.29 6.99 1.21
C LEU A 82 -0.89 6.89 1.82
N ARG A 83 -0.74 7.04 3.14
CA ARG A 83 0.57 6.91 3.80
C ARG A 83 1.18 5.52 3.66
N HIS A 84 0.34 4.50 3.50
CA HIS A 84 0.78 3.12 3.33
C HIS A 84 1.31 2.79 1.93
N LEU A 85 1.05 3.64 0.93
CA LEU A 85 1.59 3.45 -0.42
C LEU A 85 3.08 3.75 -0.48
N VAL A 86 3.81 2.99 -1.29
CA VAL A 86 5.20 3.33 -1.64
C VAL A 86 5.23 4.60 -2.50
N PRO A 87 6.17 5.52 -2.26
CA PRO A 87 6.36 6.67 -3.13
C PRO A 87 6.80 6.27 -4.55
N GLY A 88 6.41 7.05 -5.54
CA GLY A 88 6.88 6.88 -6.92
C GLY A 88 6.31 5.70 -7.69
N GLY A 89 5.23 5.08 -7.19
CA GLY A 89 4.62 3.95 -7.91
C GLY A 89 3.44 3.30 -7.19
N GLY A 90 3.31 3.51 -5.88
CA GLY A 90 2.18 2.99 -5.13
C GLY A 90 0.86 3.58 -5.60
N THR A 91 -0.13 2.73 -5.81
CA THR A 91 -1.39 3.10 -6.47
C THR A 91 -2.59 2.70 -5.63
N VAL A 92 -3.58 3.58 -5.49
CA VAL A 92 -4.94 3.23 -5.04
C VAL A 92 -5.84 3.09 -6.24
N VAL A 93 -6.64 2.03 -6.27
CA VAL A 93 -7.69 1.83 -7.28
C VAL A 93 -9.02 1.65 -6.57
N LEU A 94 -9.97 2.54 -6.86
CA LEU A 94 -11.34 2.51 -6.35
C LEU A 94 -12.32 2.53 -7.52
N GLY A 95 -13.33 1.68 -7.47
CA GLY A 95 -14.34 1.64 -8.52
C GLY A 95 -15.29 0.43 -8.37
N PRO A 96 -16.33 0.40 -9.20
CA PRO A 96 -16.82 1.49 -10.05
C PRO A 96 -17.33 2.65 -9.18
N ALA A 97 -16.84 3.85 -9.45
CA ALA A 97 -17.22 5.03 -8.68
C ALA A 97 -18.48 5.66 -9.24
N GLY A 98 -19.57 5.69 -8.45
CA GLY A 98 -20.78 6.43 -8.78
C GLY A 98 -20.56 7.94 -8.72
N GLU A 99 -20.08 8.44 -7.58
CA GLU A 99 -19.82 9.85 -7.33
C GLU A 99 -18.32 10.13 -7.12
N LEU A 100 -17.67 10.62 -8.17
CA LEU A 100 -16.23 10.95 -8.14
C LEU A 100 -15.88 12.03 -7.11
N GLY A 101 -16.77 12.98 -6.86
CA GLY A 101 -16.54 14.05 -5.91
C GLY A 101 -16.39 13.57 -4.47
N GLU A 102 -17.04 12.49 -4.10
CA GLU A 102 -16.91 11.88 -2.77
C GLU A 102 -15.55 11.20 -2.61
N VAL A 103 -15.14 10.40 -3.58
CA VAL A 103 -13.84 9.73 -3.59
C VAL A 103 -12.69 10.74 -3.61
N GLN A 104 -12.83 11.82 -4.41
CA GLN A 104 -11.83 12.89 -4.44
C GLN A 104 -11.72 13.64 -3.11
N ARG A 105 -12.83 13.89 -2.43
CA ARG A 105 -12.84 14.49 -1.08
C ARG A 105 -12.19 13.56 -0.06
N TRP A 106 -12.47 12.26 -0.14
CA TRP A 106 -11.87 11.26 0.74
C TRP A 106 -10.34 11.16 0.54
N LEU A 107 -9.86 11.17 -0.70
CA LEU A 107 -8.42 11.20 -1.00
C LEU A 107 -7.74 12.52 -0.63
N GLY A 108 -8.51 13.59 -0.42
CA GLY A 108 -7.98 14.93 -0.21
C GLY A 108 -7.50 15.58 -1.52
N ARG A 109 -6.58 16.57 -1.39
CA ARG A 109 -6.06 17.35 -2.54
C ARG A 109 -5.03 16.59 -3.40
N ALA A 110 -4.85 15.28 -3.17
CA ALA A 110 -3.94 14.48 -3.97
C ALA A 110 -4.47 14.39 -5.41
N GLY A 111 -3.64 14.68 -6.37
CA GLY A 111 -3.96 14.65 -7.80
C GLY A 111 -4.39 13.25 -8.27
N SER A 112 -5.67 12.95 -8.16
CA SER A 112 -6.24 11.69 -8.59
C SER A 112 -6.56 11.73 -10.09
N ARG A 113 -6.17 10.70 -10.81
CA ARG A 113 -6.48 10.51 -12.23
C ARG A 113 -7.67 9.59 -12.36
N LEU A 114 -8.65 10.02 -13.15
CA LEU A 114 -9.73 9.15 -13.59
C LEU A 114 -9.27 8.32 -14.77
N VAL A 115 -9.39 7.00 -14.61
CA VAL A 115 -9.28 6.08 -15.72
C VAL A 115 -10.68 5.53 -15.99
N ARG A 116 -11.14 5.64 -17.23
CA ARG A 116 -12.36 4.96 -17.69
C ARG A 116 -12.01 3.52 -18.04
N SER A 117 -12.90 2.59 -17.74
CA SER A 117 -12.83 1.25 -18.31
C SER A 117 -13.08 1.33 -19.83
N ASP A 118 -12.45 0.46 -20.59
CA ASP A 118 -12.53 0.40 -22.07
C ASP A 118 -13.96 0.12 -22.59
N ASN A 119 -14.87 -0.41 -21.76
CA ASN A 119 -16.27 -0.63 -22.10
C ASN A 119 -17.18 0.58 -21.80
N GLY A 120 -16.66 1.69 -21.35
CA GLY A 120 -17.38 2.97 -21.20
C GLY A 120 -18.35 3.07 -20.01
N GLU A 121 -18.68 1.97 -19.35
CA GLU A 121 -19.71 1.92 -18.30
C GLU A 121 -19.15 2.09 -16.87
N ALA A 122 -17.93 1.61 -16.61
CA ALA A 122 -17.33 1.70 -15.29
C ALA A 122 -16.30 2.83 -15.22
N ARG A 123 -16.41 3.65 -14.18
CA ARG A 123 -15.43 4.71 -13.87
C ARG A 123 -14.57 4.25 -12.72
N TRP A 124 -13.28 4.15 -12.96
CA TRP A 124 -12.29 3.82 -11.95
C TRP A 124 -11.51 5.08 -11.57
N LEU A 125 -11.37 5.30 -10.28
CA LEU A 125 -10.45 6.31 -9.79
C LEU A 125 -9.12 5.64 -9.48
N VAL A 126 -8.08 6.14 -10.12
CA VAL A 126 -6.70 5.70 -9.89
C VAL A 126 -5.90 6.88 -9.36
N TYR A 127 -5.32 6.70 -8.18
CA TYR A 127 -4.35 7.63 -7.61
C TYR A 127 -2.99 6.95 -7.57
N ALA A 128 -2.00 7.54 -8.21
CA ALA A 128 -0.61 7.10 -8.09
C ALA A 128 0.14 8.07 -7.17
N ARG A 129 0.79 7.52 -6.14
CA ARG A 129 1.59 8.32 -5.21
C ARG A 129 2.84 8.85 -5.92
N PRO A 130 3.06 10.17 -5.96
CA PRO A 130 4.28 10.74 -6.53
C PRO A 130 5.50 10.36 -5.70
N GLN A 131 6.69 10.58 -6.26
CA GLN A 131 7.93 10.57 -5.50
C GLN A 131 7.86 11.59 -4.37
N LEU A 132 8.59 11.32 -3.29
CA LEU A 132 8.75 12.28 -2.21
C LEU A 132 9.62 13.43 -2.71
N ALA A 133 9.12 14.66 -2.59
CA ALA A 133 9.91 15.84 -2.93
C ALA A 133 11.16 15.90 -2.04
N GLY A 134 12.34 16.01 -2.65
CA GLY A 134 13.63 16.03 -1.96
C GLY A 134 14.18 14.66 -1.59
N ALA A 135 13.52 13.55 -1.98
CA ALA A 135 14.11 12.22 -1.83
C ALA A 135 15.30 12.06 -2.77
N GLY A 136 16.43 11.66 -2.23
CA GLY A 136 17.60 11.28 -3.00
C GLY A 136 17.52 9.86 -3.54
N GLU A 137 18.38 9.54 -4.49
CA GLU A 137 18.48 8.22 -5.08
C GLU A 137 19.79 7.54 -4.67
N TRP A 138 19.72 6.23 -4.45
CA TRP A 138 20.88 5.37 -4.22
C TRP A 138 20.87 4.26 -5.27
N THR A 139 21.52 4.52 -6.40
CA THR A 139 21.43 3.66 -7.60
C THR A 139 22.60 2.70 -7.77
N HIS A 140 23.69 2.90 -7.03
CA HIS A 140 24.93 2.11 -7.10
C HIS A 140 25.41 1.76 -5.69
N GLN A 141 26.36 0.84 -5.58
CA GLN A 141 26.90 0.37 -4.30
C GLN A 141 27.36 1.52 -3.38
N TYR A 142 27.92 2.58 -3.96
CA TYR A 142 28.37 3.78 -3.24
C TYR A 142 27.59 5.04 -3.66
N GLY A 143 26.27 4.91 -3.71
CA GLY A 143 25.32 6.01 -3.95
C GLY A 143 25.02 6.25 -5.42
N ASN A 144 25.99 6.60 -6.21
CA ASN A 144 25.85 6.92 -7.63
C ASN A 144 27.05 6.42 -8.44
N ALA A 145 27.04 6.64 -9.76
CA ALA A 145 28.12 6.23 -10.67
C ALA A 145 29.48 6.89 -10.35
N GLN A 146 29.50 8.01 -9.64
CA GLN A 146 30.70 8.70 -9.20
C GLN A 146 31.22 8.22 -7.85
N ASN A 147 30.55 7.25 -7.21
CA ASN A 147 30.90 6.71 -5.91
C ASN A 147 30.99 7.77 -4.81
N THR A 148 30.08 8.74 -4.81
CA THR A 148 30.11 9.87 -3.85
C THR A 148 29.70 9.49 -2.44
N SER A 149 29.14 8.30 -2.22
CA SER A 149 28.54 7.86 -0.96
C SER A 149 27.50 8.85 -0.41
N CYS A 150 26.87 9.61 -1.29
CA CYS A 150 25.88 10.61 -0.96
C CYS A 150 24.64 10.43 -1.87
N SER A 151 23.46 10.37 -1.26
CA SER A 151 22.20 10.23 -1.98
C SER A 151 21.65 11.53 -2.53
N GLY A 152 22.15 12.68 -2.07
CA GLY A 152 21.53 13.99 -2.35
C GLY A 152 20.14 14.13 -1.71
N ASP A 153 19.84 13.37 -0.67
CA ASP A 153 18.55 13.41 0.04
C ASP A 153 18.41 14.68 0.86
N ASP A 154 17.31 15.38 0.67
CA ASP A 154 16.94 16.57 1.41
C ASP A 154 15.90 16.33 2.51
N ILE A 155 15.37 15.10 2.61
CA ILE A 155 14.31 14.73 3.55
C ILE A 155 14.90 14.31 4.90
N VAL A 156 15.97 13.49 4.87
CA VAL A 156 16.61 12.98 6.08
C VAL A 156 17.53 14.06 6.65
N LYS A 157 17.06 14.75 7.68
CA LYS A 157 17.75 15.87 8.34
C LYS A 157 17.66 15.76 9.84
N GLY A 158 18.70 16.26 10.55
CA GLY A 158 18.74 16.34 12.00
C GLY A 158 19.38 15.12 12.66
N GLU A 159 19.16 15.01 13.97
CA GLU A 159 19.71 13.92 14.76
C GLU A 159 19.02 12.60 14.40
N MET A 160 19.82 11.59 14.10
CA MET A 160 19.35 10.23 13.87
C MET A 160 19.55 9.38 15.12
N GLY A 161 18.53 8.58 15.47
CA GLY A 161 18.58 7.64 16.58
C GLY A 161 18.33 6.21 16.13
N VAL A 162 18.84 5.26 16.90
CA VAL A 162 18.54 3.84 16.70
C VAL A 162 17.10 3.60 17.13
N LYS A 163 16.24 3.18 16.20
CA LYS A 163 14.84 2.90 16.46
C LYS A 163 14.64 1.53 17.10
N TRP A 164 15.43 0.54 16.69
CA TRP A 164 15.50 -0.78 17.30
C TRP A 164 16.86 -1.42 16.99
N TRP A 165 17.21 -2.39 17.81
CA TRP A 165 18.42 -3.19 17.66
C TRP A 165 18.08 -4.67 17.88
N GLY A 166 18.67 -5.55 17.11
CA GLY A 166 18.48 -7.00 17.24
C GLY A 166 19.47 -7.79 16.38
N GLU A 167 19.55 -9.08 16.61
CA GLU A 167 20.34 -9.99 15.80
C GLU A 167 19.68 -10.25 14.43
N PRO A 168 20.46 -10.37 13.35
CA PRO A 168 21.92 -10.16 13.28
C PRO A 168 22.27 -8.66 13.22
N GLY A 169 22.88 -8.14 14.27
CA GLY A 169 23.40 -6.76 14.28
C GLY A 169 24.44 -6.51 13.19
N PRO A 170 25.01 -5.29 13.11
CA PRO A 170 26.09 -5.02 12.16
C PRO A 170 27.23 -5.98 12.39
N ARG A 171 27.57 -6.74 11.37
CA ARG A 171 28.75 -7.60 11.41
C ARG A 171 29.97 -6.73 11.13
N PRO A 172 31.10 -6.94 11.83
CA PRO A 172 32.35 -6.31 11.44
C PRO A 172 32.63 -6.74 9.98
N MET A 173 33.00 -5.79 9.15
CA MET A 173 33.47 -6.12 7.81
C MET A 173 34.74 -6.97 7.97
N PRO A 174 34.85 -8.09 7.24
CA PRO A 174 36.13 -8.81 7.22
C PRO A 174 37.22 -7.88 6.67
N ASP A 175 38.38 -7.90 7.32
CA ASP A 175 39.57 -7.20 6.91
C ASP A 175 40.03 -7.62 5.51
#